data_ede7a099b292ca1490cb3e25dc7188eb
#
_entry.id   ede7a099b292ca1490cb3e25dc7188eb
#
_cell.length_a   1.000
_cell.length_b   1.000
_cell.length_c   1.000
_cell.angle_alpha   90.00
_cell.angle_beta   90.00
_cell.angle_gamma   90.00
#
_symmetry.space_group_name_H-M   'P 1'
#
loop_
_entity.id
_entity.type
_entity.pdbx_description
1 polymer ?
#
loop_
_entity_poly.entity_id
_entity_poly.type
_entity_poly.pdbx_seq_one_letter_code
_entity_poly.pdbx_strand_id
1 'polypeptide(L)'
;MFTGIIEEKGSVLARDGAKLTIGARAVLEDSGLGASIAVNGCCLTLIEKGADWWIADVSDETYSRTNLGDLQPGDPVNLERPMVANGRFGGHIVLGHVDAVGEIVSPAPRLIVRIPRELMRYVVEKGSCTIDGISLTVFNLTVDTFEVAVIPHTA
;
A
#
# COMPACT_ATOMS: atom_id res chain seq x y z
N MET A 1 1.04 -10.60 6.60
CA MET A 1 1.41 -10.86 5.19
C MET A 1 0.21 -10.59 4.31
N PHE A 2 0.44 -10.05 3.13
CA PHE A 2 -0.55 -9.60 2.16
C PHE A 2 -0.22 -10.17 0.80
N THR A 3 -1.03 -9.89 -0.21
CA THR A 3 -0.83 -10.40 -1.57
C THR A 3 -0.67 -9.29 -2.62
N GLY A 4 -0.95 -8.05 -2.24
CA GLY A 4 -0.97 -6.90 -3.15
C GLY A 4 -2.25 -6.84 -3.99
N ILE A 5 -3.33 -7.42 -3.49
CA ILE A 5 -4.67 -7.33 -4.08
C ILE A 5 -5.52 -6.44 -3.19
N ILE A 6 -5.81 -5.25 -3.68
CA ILE A 6 -6.58 -4.26 -2.94
C ILE A 6 -8.03 -4.70 -2.82
N GLU A 7 -8.56 -4.68 -1.59
CA GLU A 7 -9.94 -5.08 -1.29
C GLU A 7 -10.88 -3.87 -1.20
N GLU A 8 -10.35 -2.72 -0.82
CA GLU A 8 -11.13 -1.50 -0.64
C GLU A 8 -10.29 -0.26 -0.91
N LYS A 9 -10.92 0.77 -1.47
CA LYS A 9 -10.40 2.13 -1.51
C LYS A 9 -11.01 2.91 -0.36
N GLY A 10 -10.22 3.10 0.69
CA GLY A 10 -10.58 3.94 1.84
C GLY A 10 -10.17 5.40 1.66
N SER A 11 -10.28 6.18 2.72
CA SER A 11 -9.82 7.56 2.77
C SER A 11 -9.23 7.92 4.13
N VAL A 12 -8.28 8.84 4.14
CA VAL A 12 -7.82 9.47 5.40
C VAL A 12 -8.94 10.35 5.93
N LEU A 13 -9.34 10.18 7.18
CA LEU A 13 -10.32 11.04 7.85
C LEU A 13 -9.65 12.09 8.73
N ALA A 14 -8.59 11.71 9.45
CA ALA A 14 -7.85 12.59 10.32
C ALA A 14 -6.44 12.05 10.59
N ARG A 15 -5.54 12.96 10.93
CA ARG A 15 -4.24 12.67 11.53
C ARG A 15 -4.06 13.52 12.76
N ASP A 16 -3.82 12.89 13.90
CA ASP A 16 -3.55 13.57 15.19
C ASP A 16 -2.31 12.93 15.83
N GLY A 17 -1.17 13.59 15.64
CA GLY A 17 0.12 13.05 16.05
C GLY A 17 0.39 11.69 15.43
N ALA A 18 0.59 10.67 16.26
CA ALA A 18 0.79 9.29 15.83
C ALA A 18 -0.49 8.60 15.34
N LYS A 19 -1.66 9.12 15.67
CA LYS A 19 -2.93 8.48 15.30
C LYS A 19 -3.34 8.86 13.89
N LEU A 20 -3.55 7.83 13.06
CA LEU A 20 -4.10 7.93 11.71
C LEU A 20 -5.48 7.32 11.68
N THR A 21 -6.51 8.12 11.39
CA THR A 21 -7.91 7.68 11.26
C THR A 21 -8.24 7.48 9.80
N ILE A 22 -8.73 6.30 9.45
CA ILE A 22 -9.04 5.87 8.09
C ILE A 22 -10.50 5.47 8.00
N GLY A 23 -11.21 6.01 7.00
CA GLY A 23 -12.54 5.60 6.62
C GLY A 23 -12.49 4.33 5.77
N ALA A 24 -13.21 3.29 6.20
CA ALA A 24 -13.29 2.00 5.54
C ALA A 24 -14.50 1.21 6.01
N ARG A 25 -14.92 0.19 5.26
CA ARG A 25 -16.02 -0.71 5.61
C ARG A 25 -15.68 -2.18 5.36
N ALA A 26 -15.35 -2.54 4.12
CA ALA A 26 -15.13 -3.94 3.74
C ALA A 26 -13.99 -4.60 4.53
N VAL A 27 -12.86 -3.90 4.69
CA VAL A 27 -11.73 -4.42 5.48
C VAL A 27 -12.01 -4.50 6.99
N LEU A 28 -13.11 -3.91 7.47
CA LEU A 28 -13.49 -3.93 8.88
C LEU A 28 -14.47 -5.07 9.24
N GLU A 29 -15.08 -5.74 8.26
CA GLU A 29 -16.13 -6.76 8.48
C GLU A 29 -15.65 -7.86 9.44
N ASP A 30 -14.42 -8.35 9.26
CA ASP A 30 -13.84 -9.42 10.08
C ASP A 30 -12.54 -9.03 10.80
N SER A 31 -12.13 -7.75 10.73
CA SER A 31 -10.95 -7.25 11.42
C SER A 31 -11.28 -6.88 12.87
N GLY A 32 -10.62 -7.53 13.83
CA GLY A 32 -10.68 -7.19 15.26
C GLY A 32 -9.55 -6.26 15.70
N LEU A 33 -9.63 -5.77 16.94
CA LEU A 33 -8.52 -5.01 17.56
C LEU A 33 -7.24 -5.86 17.55
N GLY A 34 -6.13 -5.24 17.17
CA GLY A 34 -4.84 -5.90 17.00
C GLY A 34 -4.66 -6.54 15.60
N ALA A 35 -5.68 -6.54 14.74
CA ALA A 35 -5.52 -6.99 13.36
C ALA A 35 -4.59 -6.06 12.57
N SER A 36 -3.87 -6.63 11.62
CA SER A 36 -3.11 -5.83 10.63
C SER A 36 -4.00 -5.48 9.44
N ILE A 37 -3.83 -4.26 8.91
CA ILE A 37 -4.41 -3.82 7.64
C ILE A 37 -3.29 -3.10 6.88
N ALA A 38 -3.08 -3.44 5.62
CA ALA A 38 -2.15 -2.70 4.76
C ALA A 38 -2.84 -1.42 4.24
N VAL A 39 -2.16 -0.28 4.42
CA VAL A 39 -2.58 1.03 3.92
C VAL A 39 -1.51 1.50 2.92
N ASN A 40 -1.86 1.62 1.65
CA ASN A 40 -0.89 1.86 0.56
C ASN A 40 0.31 0.89 0.66
N GLY A 41 0.07 -0.37 1.03
CA GLY A 41 1.10 -1.37 1.21
C GLY A 41 1.86 -1.33 2.55
N CYS A 42 1.62 -0.32 3.40
CA CYS A 42 2.21 -0.24 4.74
C CYS A 42 1.33 -0.99 5.75
N CYS A 43 1.90 -1.99 6.42
CA CYS A 43 1.20 -2.78 7.45
C CYS A 43 1.01 -1.95 8.72
N LEU A 44 -0.25 -1.66 9.06
CA LEU A 44 -0.63 -0.95 10.28
C LEU A 44 -1.50 -1.83 11.17
N THR A 45 -1.45 -1.57 12.47
CA THR A 45 -2.25 -2.29 13.46
C THR A 45 -3.50 -1.50 13.84
N LEU A 46 -4.66 -2.13 13.72
CA LEU A 46 -5.94 -1.59 14.13
C LEU A 46 -6.02 -1.53 15.66
N ILE A 47 -6.11 -0.32 16.23
CA ILE A 47 -6.19 -0.10 17.68
C ILE A 47 -7.58 0.32 18.18
N GLU A 48 -8.37 0.92 17.27
CA GLU A 48 -9.75 1.35 17.56
C GLU A 48 -10.55 1.32 16.27
N LYS A 49 -11.86 1.02 16.32
CA LYS A 49 -12.73 1.08 15.17
C LYS A 49 -14.17 1.41 15.49
N GLY A 50 -14.86 2.01 14.54
CA GLY A 50 -16.32 2.16 14.49
C GLY A 50 -16.93 1.30 13.37
N ALA A 51 -18.10 1.70 12.90
CA ALA A 51 -18.80 1.00 11.83
C ALA A 51 -18.17 1.22 10.44
N ASP A 52 -17.57 2.40 10.22
CA ASP A 52 -17.02 2.86 8.94
C ASP A 52 -15.71 3.63 9.06
N TRP A 53 -14.99 3.45 10.16
CA TRP A 53 -13.67 4.02 10.40
C TRP A 53 -12.85 3.16 11.36
N TRP A 54 -11.54 3.34 11.31
CA TRP A 54 -10.60 2.74 12.25
C TRP A 54 -9.37 3.63 12.46
N ILE A 55 -8.62 3.35 13.54
CA ILE A 55 -7.42 4.09 13.91
C ILE A 55 -6.23 3.14 13.99
N ALA A 56 -5.10 3.60 13.49
CA ALA A 56 -3.79 3.02 13.73
C ALA A 56 -2.88 4.00 14.47
N ASP A 57 -1.99 3.48 15.34
CA ASP A 57 -0.81 4.22 15.79
C ASP A 57 0.31 4.04 14.77
N VAL A 58 0.81 5.15 14.23
CA VAL A 58 1.86 5.19 13.21
C VAL A 58 3.08 5.89 13.80
N SER A 59 4.22 5.23 13.80
CA SER A 59 5.48 5.81 14.31
C SER A 59 6.00 6.91 13.38
N ASP A 60 6.79 7.83 13.95
CA ASP A 60 7.47 8.87 13.16
C ASP A 60 8.36 8.27 12.08
N GLU A 61 9.02 7.13 12.35
CA GLU A 61 9.81 6.38 11.38
C GLU A 61 8.94 5.92 10.21
N THR A 62 7.76 5.37 10.47
CA THR A 62 6.82 4.95 9.42
C THR A 62 6.34 6.14 8.59
N TYR A 63 5.97 7.24 9.22
CA TYR A 63 5.60 8.46 8.52
C TYR A 63 6.74 9.02 7.64
N SER A 64 7.96 8.98 8.13
CA SER A 64 9.12 9.51 7.38
C SER A 64 9.55 8.64 6.19
N ARG A 65 9.23 7.34 6.23
CA ARG A 65 9.64 6.37 5.20
C ARG A 65 8.55 5.98 4.21
N THR A 66 7.33 6.45 4.42
CA THR A 66 6.18 6.11 3.58
C THR A 66 5.46 7.36 3.11
N ASN A 67 4.63 7.22 2.08
CA ASN A 67 3.76 8.30 1.62
C ASN A 67 2.65 8.67 2.64
N LEU A 68 2.48 7.87 3.71
CA LEU A 68 1.49 8.16 4.75
C LEU A 68 1.77 9.49 5.46
N GLY A 69 3.04 9.93 5.49
CA GLY A 69 3.45 11.20 6.07
C GLY A 69 2.89 12.42 5.35
N ASP A 70 2.63 12.32 4.06
CA ASP A 70 2.18 13.41 3.19
C ASP A 70 0.65 13.46 3.03
N LEU A 71 -0.06 12.37 3.42
CA LEU A 71 -1.51 12.28 3.25
C LEU A 71 -2.27 13.29 4.11
N GLN A 72 -3.32 13.85 3.52
CA GLN A 72 -4.23 14.80 4.13
C GLN A 72 -5.63 14.20 4.28
N PRO A 73 -6.47 14.73 5.18
CA PRO A 73 -7.89 14.36 5.24
C PRO A 73 -8.58 14.48 3.89
N GLY A 74 -9.24 13.41 3.46
CA GLY A 74 -9.89 13.27 2.15
C GLY A 74 -9.05 12.51 1.12
N ASP A 75 -7.75 12.32 1.32
CA ASP A 75 -6.92 11.56 0.40
C ASP A 75 -7.32 10.09 0.38
N PRO A 76 -7.37 9.47 -0.82
CA PRO A 76 -7.67 8.05 -0.95
C PRO A 76 -6.49 7.19 -0.53
N VAL A 77 -6.80 6.01 0.01
CA VAL A 77 -5.81 4.98 0.35
C VAL A 77 -6.27 3.60 -0.10
N ASN A 78 -5.33 2.79 -0.54
CA ASN A 78 -5.56 1.39 -0.87
C ASN A 78 -5.49 0.54 0.39
N LEU A 79 -6.48 -0.33 0.59
CA LEU A 79 -6.61 -1.17 1.78
C LEU A 79 -6.64 -2.64 1.42
N GLU A 80 -5.90 -3.45 2.18
CA GLU A 80 -5.88 -4.91 2.06
C GLU A 80 -5.78 -5.53 3.45
N ARG A 81 -6.60 -6.56 3.72
CA ARG A 81 -6.50 -7.39 4.93
C ARG A 81 -5.38 -8.42 4.79
N PRO A 82 -4.85 -8.97 5.90
CA PRO A 82 -3.91 -10.06 5.83
C PRO A 82 -4.52 -11.27 5.11
N MET A 83 -3.70 -11.93 4.30
CA MET A 83 -4.10 -13.16 3.62
C MET A 83 -4.50 -14.24 4.63
N VAL A 84 -5.64 -14.89 4.41
CA VAL A 84 -6.04 -16.06 5.18
C VAL A 84 -5.19 -17.30 4.81
N ALA A 85 -4.95 -18.19 5.78
CA ALA A 85 -4.02 -19.32 5.60
C ALA A 85 -4.39 -20.28 4.45
N ASN A 86 -5.68 -20.39 4.11
CA ASN A 86 -6.18 -21.20 3.00
C ASN A 86 -6.62 -20.33 1.79
N GLY A 87 -6.21 -19.06 1.77
CA GLY A 87 -6.51 -18.11 0.69
C GLY A 87 -5.68 -18.34 -0.57
N ARG A 88 -6.04 -17.62 -1.63
CA ARG A 88 -5.30 -17.63 -2.90
C ARG A 88 -4.27 -16.51 -2.92
N PHE A 89 -3.11 -16.78 -3.50
CA PHE A 89 -2.13 -15.76 -3.84
C PHE A 89 -2.50 -15.13 -5.19
N GLY A 90 -3.35 -14.10 -5.17
CA GLY A 90 -3.74 -13.40 -6.39
C GLY A 90 -2.64 -12.52 -6.98
N GLY A 91 -1.74 -12.00 -6.14
CA GLY A 91 -0.55 -11.24 -6.51
C GLY A 91 0.73 -11.99 -6.17
N HIS A 92 1.50 -11.48 -5.20
CA HIS A 92 2.72 -12.13 -4.69
C HIS A 92 2.79 -11.99 -3.16
N ILE A 93 3.83 -12.53 -2.51
CA ILE A 93 4.01 -12.40 -1.07
C ILE A 93 4.47 -10.97 -0.74
N VAL A 94 3.62 -10.23 -0.02
CA VAL A 94 3.86 -8.84 0.39
C VAL A 94 3.90 -8.79 1.92
N LEU A 95 5.00 -8.29 2.48
CA LEU A 95 5.19 -8.23 3.93
C LEU A 95 4.48 -7.02 4.57
N GLY A 96 4.29 -5.95 3.81
CA GLY A 96 3.74 -4.68 4.32
C GLY A 96 4.81 -3.77 4.92
N HIS A 97 6.07 -4.00 4.60
CA HIS A 97 7.21 -3.15 4.98
C HIS A 97 7.66 -2.37 3.75
N VAL A 98 7.42 -1.07 3.77
CA VAL A 98 7.74 -0.20 2.64
C VAL A 98 9.25 0.04 2.57
N ASP A 99 9.83 -0.19 1.40
CA ASP A 99 11.28 -0.04 1.18
C ASP A 99 11.65 1.41 0.88
N ALA A 100 10.82 2.13 0.13
CA ALA A 100 11.01 3.55 -0.20
C ALA A 100 9.73 4.20 -0.72
N VAL A 101 9.73 5.54 -0.76
CA VAL A 101 8.78 6.34 -1.52
C VAL A 101 9.38 6.57 -2.91
N GLY A 102 8.63 6.20 -3.94
CA GLY A 102 8.98 6.43 -5.34
C GLY A 102 8.34 7.70 -5.90
N GLU A 103 8.86 8.17 -7.03
CA GLU A 103 8.32 9.29 -7.79
C GLU A 103 7.60 8.78 -9.05
N ILE A 104 6.38 9.24 -9.28
CA ILE A 104 5.66 8.96 -10.53
C ILE A 104 6.21 9.87 -11.63
N VAL A 105 6.95 9.28 -12.56
CA VAL A 105 7.51 9.97 -13.74
C VAL A 105 6.48 10.07 -14.86
N SER A 106 5.64 9.03 -15.01
CA SER A 106 4.52 9.00 -15.95
C SER A 106 3.34 8.29 -15.30
N PRO A 107 2.12 8.86 -15.38
CA PRO A 107 0.94 8.24 -14.77
C PRO A 107 0.43 7.02 -15.57
N ALA A 108 -0.53 6.30 -14.97
CA ALA A 108 -1.25 5.22 -15.64
C ALA A 108 -1.89 5.71 -16.99
N PRO A 109 -2.11 4.81 -17.96
CA PRO A 109 -2.00 3.35 -17.87
C PRO A 109 -0.57 2.80 -18.00
N ARG A 110 0.38 3.61 -18.48
CA ARG A 110 1.79 3.30 -18.58
C ARG A 110 2.54 3.98 -17.44
N LEU A 111 2.42 3.41 -16.26
CA LEU A 111 3.00 3.97 -15.05
C LEU A 111 4.53 3.77 -15.04
N ILE A 112 5.28 4.87 -15.00
CA ILE A 112 6.74 4.86 -14.84
C ILE A 112 7.06 5.40 -13.46
N VAL A 113 7.78 4.62 -12.67
CA VAL A 113 8.16 4.95 -11.30
C VAL A 113 9.67 5.06 -11.19
N ARG A 114 10.15 6.14 -10.60
CA ARG A 114 11.55 6.31 -10.17
C ARG A 114 11.70 5.92 -8.72
N ILE A 115 12.73 5.15 -8.41
CA ILE A 115 13.08 4.74 -7.05
C ILE A 115 14.58 4.99 -6.80
N PRO A 116 15.03 5.00 -5.51
CA PRO A 116 16.45 5.04 -5.19
C PRO A 116 17.24 3.97 -5.96
N ARG A 117 18.34 4.39 -6.60
CA ARG A 117 19.14 3.54 -7.48
C ARG A 117 19.62 2.25 -6.82
N GLU A 118 19.93 2.30 -5.53
CA GLU A 118 20.36 1.15 -4.74
C GLU A 118 19.29 0.06 -4.61
N LEU A 119 18.00 0.40 -4.76
CA LEU A 119 16.89 -0.55 -4.72
C LEU A 119 16.65 -1.24 -6.07
N MET A 120 17.15 -0.68 -7.18
CA MET A 120 16.97 -1.29 -8.50
C MET A 120 17.57 -2.70 -8.60
N ARG A 121 18.54 -3.04 -7.77
CA ARG A 121 19.11 -4.41 -7.70
C ARG A 121 18.12 -5.49 -7.25
N TYR A 122 17.00 -5.09 -6.65
CA TYR A 122 15.92 -5.98 -6.21
C TYR A 122 14.76 -6.03 -7.21
N VAL A 123 14.76 -5.17 -8.20
CA VAL A 123 13.72 -5.09 -9.23
C VAL A 123 14.15 -5.91 -10.44
N VAL A 124 13.30 -6.87 -10.84
CA VAL A 124 13.62 -7.83 -11.90
C VAL A 124 12.60 -7.71 -13.03
N GLU A 125 13.08 -7.73 -14.26
CA GLU A 125 12.23 -7.77 -15.46
C GLU A 125 11.24 -8.94 -15.39
N LYS A 126 9.95 -8.66 -15.59
CA LYS A 126 8.82 -9.60 -15.42
C LYS A 126 8.60 -10.08 -13.96
N GLY A 127 9.34 -9.55 -13.01
CA GLY A 127 9.09 -9.76 -11.58
C GLY A 127 7.88 -8.96 -11.10
N SER A 128 7.48 -9.20 -9.85
CA SER A 128 6.42 -8.45 -9.19
C SER A 128 7.01 -7.35 -8.30
N CYS A 129 6.40 -6.18 -8.31
CA CYS A 129 6.68 -5.09 -7.40
C CYS A 129 5.36 -4.57 -6.81
N THR A 130 5.38 -4.17 -5.54
CA THR A 130 4.20 -3.59 -4.88
C THR A 130 4.31 -2.07 -4.92
N ILE A 131 3.34 -1.40 -5.54
CA ILE A 131 3.23 0.07 -5.59
C ILE A 131 1.93 0.46 -4.92
N ASP A 132 1.99 1.25 -3.86
CA ASP A 132 0.83 1.64 -3.03
C ASP A 132 -0.07 0.45 -2.66
N GLY A 133 0.56 -0.68 -2.31
CA GLY A 133 -0.12 -1.92 -1.95
C GLY A 133 -0.51 -2.82 -3.13
N ILE A 134 -0.41 -2.36 -4.37
CA ILE A 134 -0.86 -3.09 -5.56
C ILE A 134 0.27 -3.94 -6.12
N SER A 135 0.07 -5.24 -6.29
CA SER A 135 0.99 -6.16 -6.96
C SER A 135 0.97 -5.92 -8.47
N LEU A 136 2.08 -5.46 -9.02
CA LEU A 136 2.23 -5.12 -10.43
C LEU A 136 3.43 -5.81 -11.05
N THR A 137 3.34 -6.12 -12.35
CA THR A 137 4.44 -6.74 -13.11
C THR A 137 5.33 -5.68 -13.71
N VAL A 138 6.64 -5.81 -13.47
CA VAL A 138 7.68 -4.87 -13.89
C VAL A 138 8.17 -5.18 -15.30
N PHE A 139 8.45 -4.13 -16.08
CA PHE A 139 9.15 -4.20 -17.35
C PHE A 139 9.90 -2.88 -17.65
N ASN A 140 10.72 -2.85 -18.71
CA ASN A 140 11.48 -1.68 -19.13
C ASN A 140 12.30 -1.02 -18.00
N LEU A 141 13.23 -1.77 -17.41
CA LEU A 141 14.11 -1.27 -16.36
C LEU A 141 15.18 -0.33 -16.92
N THR A 142 15.46 0.74 -16.19
CA THR A 142 16.61 1.63 -16.40
C THR A 142 17.52 1.66 -15.16
N VAL A 143 18.35 2.66 -15.03
CA VAL A 143 19.26 2.78 -13.87
C VAL A 143 18.54 3.15 -12.57
N ASP A 144 17.37 3.79 -12.65
CA ASP A 144 16.60 4.30 -11.51
C ASP A 144 15.09 4.28 -11.72
N THR A 145 14.60 3.80 -12.88
CA THR A 145 13.17 3.69 -13.16
C THR A 145 12.80 2.29 -13.64
N PHE A 146 11.54 1.95 -13.43
CA PHE A 146 10.90 0.81 -14.06
C PHE A 146 9.47 1.19 -14.49
N GLU A 147 8.90 0.38 -15.34
CA GLU A 147 7.58 0.59 -15.88
C GLU A 147 6.65 -0.55 -15.48
N VAL A 148 5.38 -0.23 -15.24
CA VAL A 148 4.31 -1.21 -15.03
C VAL A 148 3.08 -0.83 -15.86
N ALA A 149 2.38 -1.83 -16.38
CA ALA A 149 1.11 -1.63 -17.05
C ALA A 149 -0.03 -1.68 -16.04
N VAL A 150 -0.77 -0.59 -15.92
CA VAL A 150 -1.97 -0.54 -15.08
C VAL A 150 -3.19 -0.79 -15.93
N ILE A 151 -3.92 -1.87 -15.63
CA ILE A 151 -5.16 -2.22 -16.36
C ILE A 151 -6.32 -1.35 -15.87
N PRO A 152 -7.38 -1.15 -16.69
CA PRO A 152 -8.51 -0.27 -16.32
C PRO A 152 -9.20 -0.62 -15.00
N HIS A 153 -9.16 -1.88 -14.60
CA HIS A 153 -9.74 -2.31 -13.30
C HIS A 153 -8.92 -1.80 -12.09
N THR A 154 -7.62 -1.54 -12.30
CA THR A 154 -6.68 -1.11 -11.24
C THR A 154 -6.48 0.42 -11.22
N ALA A 155 -6.82 1.10 -12.31
CA ALA A 155 -6.63 2.54 -12.49
C ALA A 155 -7.63 3.40 -11.69
#